data_ff6262903f97f471714f4e14141bd89d
#
_entry.id   ff6262903f97f471714f4e14141bd89d
#
_cell.length_a   1.000
_cell.length_b   1.000
_cell.length_c   1.000
_cell.angle_alpha   90.00
_cell.angle_beta   90.00
_cell.angle_gamma   90.00
#
_symmetry.space_group_name_H-M   'P 1'
#
loop_
_entity.id
_entity.type
_entity.pdbx_description
1 polymer ?
#
loop_
_entity_poly.entity_id
_entity_poly.type
_entity_poly.pdbx_seq_one_letter_code
_entity_poly.pdbx_strand_id
1 'polypeptide(L)'
;MTSRHAPERHYLAFTAWPAQDQTIWAKLTEPGPTVLDDRGAFADSRPRTNATRRQHYSHWLNHITLNHPDLLPLMPVARIRLDTLAEWLAILDRTVAPYTRLRRAVDLLGIARAMDPGGDWRFLQRAVRSLAARAVPSRNKEPRIRPSALLVELGFALMREATTLPMRRRARAATLHRDGLTIALLALRPMRLRNLTGLELGRTLHRGPTGWCITIPADETKTHRAIEVGWPPSLVDALAIYLARHRPVLLHGGSTKALWVGSSGHALAEHTIRQAIIRRTQAALGVPINPHLFRDCAATTLAIEDPAHVGAAATILGHTSSRTTHKHYIQANTLAASRRHLDAVMVRRRRAAKHRS
;
A
#
# COMPACT_ATOMS: atom_id res chain seq x y z
N MET A 1 15.98 16.16 16.11
CA MET A 1 15.58 14.72 16.26
C MET A 1 14.58 14.63 17.40
N THR A 2 13.28 14.60 17.09
CA THR A 2 12.24 14.46 18.13
C THR A 2 12.20 13.00 18.60
N SER A 3 12.42 12.80 19.90
CA SER A 3 12.43 11.49 20.57
C SER A 3 11.19 10.64 20.18
N ARG A 4 11.41 9.35 19.87
CA ARG A 4 10.32 8.37 19.65
C ARG A 4 9.47 8.14 20.90
N HIS A 5 9.86 8.64 22.04
CA HIS A 5 9.26 8.38 23.37
C HIS A 5 8.48 9.58 23.93
N ALA A 6 8.19 10.62 23.13
CA ALA A 6 7.36 11.72 23.59
C ALA A 6 5.94 11.22 23.93
N PRO A 7 5.41 11.48 25.15
CA PRO A 7 4.09 11.00 25.58
C PRO A 7 2.96 11.41 24.63
N GLU A 8 3.08 12.55 23.97
CA GLU A 8 2.13 13.05 22.96
C GLU A 8 1.98 12.15 21.72
N ARG A 9 2.86 11.17 21.51
CA ARG A 9 2.81 10.23 20.37
C ARG A 9 2.18 8.90 20.71
N HIS A 10 1.88 8.68 21.99
CA HIS A 10 1.37 7.40 22.46
C HIS A 10 -0.10 7.21 22.09
N TYR A 11 -0.49 5.96 22.04
CA TYR A 11 -1.87 5.51 21.92
C TYR A 11 -2.24 4.84 23.23
N LEU A 12 -3.37 5.22 23.83
CA LEU A 12 -3.89 4.49 24.95
C LEU A 12 -4.27 3.08 24.52
N ALA A 13 -3.87 2.07 25.28
CA ALA A 13 -4.42 0.73 25.08
C ALA A 13 -5.95 0.77 25.23
N PHE A 14 -6.69 -0.05 24.49
CA PHE A 14 -8.16 -0.04 24.57
C PHE A 14 -8.67 -0.27 26.00
N THR A 15 -7.99 -1.14 26.75
CA THR A 15 -8.28 -1.40 28.17
C THR A 15 -8.04 -0.21 29.10
N ALA A 16 -7.26 0.79 28.66
CA ALA A 16 -7.00 2.01 29.41
C ALA A 16 -7.93 3.17 29.00
N TRP A 17 -8.86 2.95 28.08
CA TRP A 17 -9.85 3.97 27.72
C TRP A 17 -10.84 4.17 28.86
N PRO A 18 -11.42 5.36 29.02
CA PRO A 18 -12.54 5.57 29.93
C PRO A 18 -13.69 4.60 29.59
N ALA A 19 -14.39 4.11 30.60
CA ALA A 19 -15.44 3.09 30.44
C ALA A 19 -16.55 3.52 29.45
N GLN A 20 -16.91 4.79 29.46
CA GLN A 20 -17.89 5.36 28.52
C GLN A 20 -17.41 5.25 27.06
N ASP A 21 -16.13 5.48 26.80
CA ASP A 21 -15.55 5.39 25.46
C ASP A 21 -15.50 3.95 24.96
N GLN A 22 -15.19 2.99 25.85
CA GLN A 22 -15.22 1.57 25.54
C GLN A 22 -16.66 1.12 25.17
N THR A 23 -17.66 1.51 25.96
CA THR A 23 -19.06 1.18 25.74
C THR A 23 -19.58 1.76 24.43
N ILE A 24 -19.29 3.03 24.14
CA ILE A 24 -19.71 3.67 22.90
C ILE A 24 -19.01 3.02 21.70
N TRP A 25 -17.70 2.73 21.80
CA TRP A 25 -16.97 2.06 20.74
C TRP A 25 -17.56 0.68 20.41
N ALA A 26 -17.92 -0.10 21.44
CA ALA A 26 -18.58 -1.40 21.27
C ALA A 26 -19.89 -1.23 20.47
N LYS A 27 -20.76 -0.30 20.88
CA LYS A 27 -22.01 0.01 20.16
C LYS A 27 -21.78 0.44 18.71
N LEU A 28 -20.78 1.30 18.45
CA LEU A 28 -20.47 1.77 17.08
C LEU A 28 -19.99 0.64 16.16
N THR A 29 -19.47 -0.45 16.70
CA THR A 29 -18.94 -1.59 15.93
C THR A 29 -19.81 -2.83 16.00
N GLU A 30 -20.92 -2.79 16.73
CA GLU A 30 -21.83 -3.92 16.93
C GLU A 30 -22.54 -4.29 15.63
N PRO A 31 -22.48 -5.56 15.19
CA PRO A 31 -23.08 -5.97 13.91
C PRO A 31 -24.61 -6.01 13.92
N GLY A 32 -25.25 -5.97 15.12
CA GLY A 32 -26.67 -6.23 15.29
C GLY A 32 -27.01 -7.72 15.16
N PRO A 33 -28.00 -8.22 15.89
CA PRO A 33 -28.42 -9.62 15.84
C PRO A 33 -29.15 -9.99 14.54
N THR A 34 -29.86 -9.05 13.92
CA THR A 34 -30.53 -9.27 12.63
C THR A 34 -30.32 -8.09 11.66
N VAL A 35 -30.79 -8.24 10.42
CA VAL A 35 -30.73 -7.18 9.38
C VAL A 35 -31.62 -6.00 9.71
N LEU A 36 -32.64 -6.18 10.58
CA LEU A 36 -33.63 -5.19 10.96
C LEU A 36 -33.25 -4.42 12.24
N ASP A 37 -32.23 -4.89 12.96
CA ASP A 37 -31.82 -4.25 14.20
C ASP A 37 -30.91 -3.04 13.96
N ASP A 38 -30.89 -2.14 14.91
CA ASP A 38 -29.97 -1.00 14.92
C ASP A 38 -28.53 -1.49 14.94
N ARG A 39 -27.84 -1.27 13.85
CA ARG A 39 -26.44 -1.63 13.68
C ARG A 39 -25.53 -0.46 14.01
N GLY A 40 -24.42 -0.74 14.61
CA GLY A 40 -23.41 0.28 14.85
C GLY A 40 -22.94 0.92 13.53
N ALA A 41 -22.70 2.21 13.57
CA ALA A 41 -22.29 3.00 12.38
C ALA A 41 -21.03 2.47 11.67
N PHE A 42 -20.25 1.63 12.35
CA PHE A 42 -19.02 1.02 11.81
C PHE A 42 -19.11 -0.51 11.69
N ALA A 43 -20.28 -1.10 11.88
CA ALA A 43 -20.51 -2.54 11.83
C ALA A 43 -20.04 -3.16 10.51
N ASP A 44 -20.36 -2.53 9.39
CA ASP A 44 -19.98 -3.00 8.05
C ASP A 44 -18.55 -2.59 7.61
N SER A 45 -17.84 -1.89 8.47
CA SER A 45 -16.47 -1.51 8.18
C SER A 45 -15.53 -2.70 8.33
N ARG A 46 -14.56 -2.82 7.43
CA ARG A 46 -13.53 -3.87 7.54
C ARG A 46 -12.81 -3.80 8.89
N PRO A 47 -12.45 -4.94 9.50
CA PRO A 47 -11.75 -4.99 10.79
C PRO A 47 -10.52 -4.09 10.84
N ARG A 48 -9.73 -4.05 9.75
CA ARG A 48 -8.54 -3.18 9.66
C ARG A 48 -8.89 -1.69 9.62
N THR A 49 -10.02 -1.32 9.05
CA THR A 49 -10.51 0.07 9.04
C THR A 49 -10.89 0.49 10.46
N ASN A 50 -11.64 -0.34 11.17
CA ASN A 50 -12.01 -0.11 12.55
C ASN A 50 -10.79 -0.10 13.48
N ALA A 51 -9.81 -0.98 13.25
CA ALA A 51 -8.53 -0.95 13.98
C ALA A 51 -7.79 0.38 13.79
N THR A 52 -7.77 0.93 12.56
CA THR A 52 -7.15 2.22 12.29
C THR A 52 -7.92 3.37 12.94
N ARG A 53 -9.25 3.40 12.84
CA ARG A 53 -10.09 4.40 13.52
C ARG A 53 -9.88 4.35 15.03
N ARG A 54 -9.89 3.13 15.61
CA ARG A 54 -9.63 2.91 17.04
C ARG A 54 -8.28 3.47 17.45
N GLN A 55 -7.23 3.24 16.65
CA GLN A 55 -5.91 3.79 16.91
C GLN A 55 -5.90 5.32 16.85
N HIS A 56 -6.60 5.93 15.89
CA HIS A 56 -6.67 7.39 15.77
C HIS A 56 -7.47 8.02 16.91
N TYR A 57 -8.55 7.39 17.33
CA TYR A 57 -9.33 7.82 18.49
C TYR A 57 -8.56 7.64 19.80
N SER A 58 -7.82 6.56 19.94
CA SER A 58 -6.91 6.33 21.06
C SER A 58 -5.86 7.43 21.20
N HIS A 59 -5.37 7.96 20.11
CA HIS A 59 -4.45 9.10 20.12
C HIS A 59 -5.16 10.41 20.56
N TRP A 60 -6.42 10.60 20.15
CA TRP A 60 -7.26 11.68 20.64
C TRP A 60 -7.49 11.57 22.14
N LEU A 61 -7.88 10.41 22.64
CA LEU A 61 -8.07 10.14 24.06
C LEU A 61 -6.78 10.37 24.88
N ASN A 62 -5.63 9.97 24.34
CA ASN A 62 -4.36 10.25 24.99
C ASN A 62 -4.12 11.77 25.14
N HIS A 63 -4.47 12.56 24.14
CA HIS A 63 -4.41 14.02 24.21
C HIS A 63 -5.31 14.57 25.31
N ILE A 64 -6.58 14.12 25.38
CA ILE A 64 -7.51 14.54 26.43
C ILE A 64 -7.01 14.12 27.81
N THR A 65 -6.52 12.91 27.97
CA THR A 65 -6.01 12.41 29.25
C THR A 65 -4.80 13.23 29.76
N LEU A 66 -3.93 13.66 28.85
CA LEU A 66 -2.71 14.40 29.24
C LEU A 66 -2.96 15.89 29.46
N ASN A 67 -3.81 16.51 28.65
CA ASN A 67 -3.92 17.97 28.63
C ASN A 67 -5.26 18.50 29.19
N HIS A 68 -6.29 17.66 29.23
CA HIS A 68 -7.65 18.04 29.69
C HIS A 68 -8.28 16.92 30.54
N PRO A 69 -7.61 16.45 31.63
CA PRO A 69 -8.13 15.37 32.45
C PRO A 69 -9.48 15.69 33.10
N ASP A 70 -9.77 16.96 33.34
CA ASP A 70 -11.04 17.49 33.83
C ASP A 70 -12.24 17.21 32.90
N LEU A 71 -11.98 17.00 31.61
CA LEU A 71 -13.02 16.68 30.62
C LEU A 71 -13.35 15.17 30.59
N LEU A 72 -12.54 14.30 31.18
CA LEU A 72 -12.76 12.86 31.13
C LEU A 72 -14.12 12.39 31.71
N PRO A 73 -14.69 13.04 32.73
CA PRO A 73 -16.03 12.69 33.21
C PRO A 73 -17.16 13.01 32.24
N LEU A 74 -16.95 13.94 31.28
CA LEU A 74 -17.95 14.29 30.31
C LEU A 74 -18.16 13.16 29.30
N MET A 75 -19.34 13.17 28.65
CA MET A 75 -19.63 12.27 27.53
C MET A 75 -18.53 12.41 26.46
N PRO A 76 -18.11 11.32 25.80
CA PRO A 76 -17.02 11.34 24.82
C PRO A 76 -17.16 12.42 23.75
N VAL A 77 -18.38 12.62 23.26
CA VAL A 77 -18.70 13.64 22.23
C VAL A 77 -18.50 15.06 22.74
N ALA A 78 -18.80 15.34 24.01
CA ALA A 78 -18.68 16.67 24.61
C ALA A 78 -17.23 17.12 24.83
N ARG A 79 -16.28 16.22 24.72
CA ARG A 79 -14.84 16.51 24.80
C ARG A 79 -14.29 17.03 23.46
N ILE A 80 -15.03 16.82 22.34
CA ILE A 80 -14.63 17.25 21.01
C ILE A 80 -15.12 18.68 20.79
N ARG A 81 -14.32 19.63 21.26
CA ARG A 81 -14.59 21.07 21.23
C ARG A 81 -13.58 21.80 20.35
N LEU A 82 -13.84 23.05 20.03
CA LEU A 82 -12.97 23.83 19.16
C LEU A 82 -11.57 24.03 19.78
N ASP A 83 -11.51 24.32 21.07
CA ASP A 83 -10.27 24.52 21.85
C ASP A 83 -9.42 23.24 21.89
N THR A 84 -10.00 22.14 22.38
CA THR A 84 -9.31 20.85 22.48
C THR A 84 -8.87 20.32 21.12
N LEU A 85 -9.69 20.54 20.08
CA LEU A 85 -9.33 20.18 18.70
C LEU A 85 -8.15 21.00 18.19
N ALA A 86 -8.15 22.33 18.44
CA ALA A 86 -7.07 23.21 17.98
C ALA A 86 -5.73 22.81 18.57
N GLU A 87 -5.68 22.52 19.86
CA GLU A 87 -4.47 22.06 20.56
C GLU A 87 -3.99 20.70 20.01
N TRP A 88 -4.90 19.74 19.86
CA TRP A 88 -4.57 18.45 19.30
C TRP A 88 -4.01 18.55 17.88
N LEU A 89 -4.61 19.38 17.03
CA LEU A 89 -4.13 19.61 15.66
C LEU A 89 -2.75 20.29 15.65
N ALA A 90 -2.46 21.17 16.60
CA ALA A 90 -1.14 21.78 16.77
C ALA A 90 -0.07 20.76 17.20
N ILE A 91 -0.42 19.82 18.09
CA ILE A 91 0.46 18.70 18.45
C ILE A 91 0.71 17.81 17.21
N LEU A 92 -0.34 17.47 16.45
CA LEU A 92 -0.20 16.66 15.25
C LEU A 92 0.66 17.35 14.19
N ASP A 93 0.60 18.66 14.07
CA ASP A 93 1.42 19.41 13.11
C ASP A 93 2.92 19.22 13.35
N ARG A 94 3.33 19.18 14.60
CA ARG A 94 4.73 18.98 15.00
C ARG A 94 5.18 17.52 15.01
N THR A 95 4.25 16.57 15.11
CA THR A 95 4.58 15.17 15.43
C THR A 95 4.37 14.20 14.28
N VAL A 96 3.52 14.52 13.30
CA VAL A 96 3.19 13.59 12.20
C VAL A 96 3.16 14.28 10.84
N ALA A 97 3.27 13.48 9.79
CA ALA A 97 3.17 13.96 8.41
C ALA A 97 1.78 14.55 8.10
N PRO A 98 1.67 15.55 7.18
CA PRO A 98 0.41 16.23 6.84
C PRO A 98 -0.75 15.29 6.49
N TYR A 99 -0.50 14.23 5.71
CA TYR A 99 -1.52 13.22 5.40
C TYR A 99 -1.97 12.41 6.61
N THR A 100 -1.08 12.13 7.57
CA THR A 100 -1.44 11.43 8.80
C THR A 100 -2.32 12.33 9.68
N ARG A 101 -1.99 13.62 9.78
CA ARG A 101 -2.79 14.62 10.48
C ARG A 101 -4.20 14.70 9.87
N LEU A 102 -4.28 14.88 8.55
CA LEU A 102 -5.56 14.89 7.84
C LEU A 102 -6.37 13.62 8.11
N ARG A 103 -5.74 12.46 8.01
CA ARG A 103 -6.45 11.18 8.22
C ARG A 103 -6.99 11.02 9.62
N ARG A 104 -6.23 11.44 10.63
CA ARG A 104 -6.70 11.43 12.03
C ARG A 104 -7.88 12.37 12.24
N ALA A 105 -7.83 13.58 11.67
CA ALA A 105 -8.96 14.52 11.73
C ALA A 105 -10.22 14.00 11.01
N VAL A 106 -10.06 13.34 9.85
CA VAL A 106 -11.16 12.68 9.13
C VAL A 106 -11.79 11.57 9.95
N ASP A 107 -10.97 10.73 10.57
CA ASP A 107 -11.47 9.62 11.39
C ASP A 107 -12.16 10.14 12.68
N LEU A 108 -11.62 11.21 13.32
CA LEU A 108 -12.29 11.86 14.47
C LEU A 108 -13.64 12.46 14.06
N LEU A 109 -13.74 13.13 12.91
CA LEU A 109 -15.01 13.64 12.39
C LEU A 109 -16.02 12.51 12.14
N GLY A 110 -15.56 11.40 11.56
CA GLY A 110 -16.43 10.23 11.35
C GLY A 110 -16.93 9.63 12.66
N ILE A 111 -16.09 9.57 13.68
CA ILE A 111 -16.44 9.08 15.01
C ILE A 111 -17.41 10.04 15.71
N ALA A 112 -17.12 11.34 15.69
CA ALA A 112 -17.98 12.36 16.29
C ALA A 112 -19.42 12.30 15.74
N ARG A 113 -19.55 12.20 14.41
CA ARG A 113 -20.86 12.05 13.73
C ARG A 113 -21.56 10.75 14.03
N ALA A 114 -20.80 9.67 14.25
CA ALA A 114 -21.37 8.38 14.61
C ALA A 114 -21.86 8.37 16.07
N MET A 115 -21.19 9.12 16.95
CA MET A 115 -21.60 9.29 18.36
C MET A 115 -22.78 10.22 18.51
N ASP A 116 -22.82 11.29 17.72
CA ASP A 116 -23.88 12.30 17.73
C ASP A 116 -24.17 12.75 16.29
N PRO A 117 -25.13 12.09 15.60
CA PRO A 117 -25.51 12.42 14.24
C PRO A 117 -26.14 13.81 14.07
N GLY A 118 -26.78 14.33 15.12
CA GLY A 118 -27.44 15.64 15.14
C GLY A 118 -26.53 16.80 15.55
N GLY A 119 -25.30 16.51 16.00
CA GLY A 119 -24.38 17.51 16.51
C GLY A 119 -23.84 18.48 15.45
N ASP A 120 -23.50 19.69 15.89
CA ASP A 120 -22.86 20.67 15.00
C ASP A 120 -21.37 20.43 14.86
N TRP A 121 -20.99 19.69 13.85
CA TRP A 121 -19.60 19.35 13.51
C TRP A 121 -19.00 20.25 12.42
N ARG A 122 -19.58 21.43 12.15
CA ARG A 122 -19.10 22.35 11.09
C ARG A 122 -17.68 22.83 11.34
N PHE A 123 -17.29 23.06 12.61
CA PHE A 123 -15.91 23.46 12.96
C PHE A 123 -14.90 22.36 12.60
N LEU A 124 -15.20 21.10 12.91
CA LEU A 124 -14.33 19.96 12.61
C LEU A 124 -14.31 19.68 11.10
N GLN A 125 -15.44 19.85 10.40
CA GLN A 125 -15.48 19.77 8.93
C GLN A 125 -14.62 20.85 8.27
N ARG A 126 -14.66 22.10 8.77
CA ARG A 126 -13.80 23.19 8.28
C ARG A 126 -12.32 22.85 8.49
N ALA A 127 -11.94 22.33 9.66
CA ALA A 127 -10.60 21.87 9.92
C ALA A 127 -10.14 20.79 8.93
N VAL A 128 -10.97 19.75 8.69
CA VAL A 128 -10.69 18.69 7.72
C VAL A 128 -10.50 19.26 6.31
N ARG A 129 -11.37 20.17 5.85
CA ARG A 129 -11.24 20.80 4.52
C ARG A 129 -9.94 21.61 4.40
N SER A 130 -9.61 22.40 5.42
CA SER A 130 -8.38 23.19 5.46
C SER A 130 -7.14 22.29 5.42
N LEU A 131 -7.14 21.19 6.21
CA LEU A 131 -6.06 20.22 6.21
C LEU A 131 -5.95 19.51 4.85
N ALA A 132 -7.06 19.17 4.21
CA ALA A 132 -7.08 18.53 2.90
C ALA A 132 -6.48 19.43 1.80
N ALA A 133 -6.80 20.73 1.83
CA ALA A 133 -6.25 21.71 0.89
C ALA A 133 -4.73 21.91 1.03
N ARG A 134 -4.19 21.73 2.25
CA ARG A 134 -2.78 21.92 2.59
C ARG A 134 -1.98 20.62 2.63
N ALA A 135 -2.65 19.45 2.53
CA ALA A 135 -1.97 18.16 2.62
C ALA A 135 -1.12 17.90 1.38
N VAL A 136 0.18 18.09 1.50
CA VAL A 136 1.16 17.73 0.48
C VAL A 136 1.78 16.37 0.81
N PRO A 137 2.11 15.55 -0.21
CA PRO A 137 2.83 14.31 0.01
C PRO A 137 4.19 14.58 0.66
N SER A 138 4.43 14.02 1.82
CA SER A 138 5.71 14.17 2.55
C SER A 138 6.87 13.43 1.88
N ARG A 139 6.59 12.59 0.89
CA ARG A 139 7.59 11.81 0.16
C ARG A 139 7.38 11.97 -1.34
N ASN A 140 8.36 12.55 -2.01
CA ASN A 140 8.42 12.48 -3.45
C ASN A 140 8.74 11.02 -3.87
N LYS A 141 7.85 10.42 -4.65
CA LYS A 141 8.01 9.06 -5.18
C LYS A 141 8.80 9.04 -6.48
N GLU A 142 8.80 10.15 -7.20
CA GLU A 142 9.30 10.29 -8.56
C GLU A 142 10.75 9.81 -8.74
N PRO A 143 11.71 10.17 -7.86
CA PRO A 143 13.09 9.72 -7.97
C PRO A 143 13.27 8.19 -7.85
N ARG A 144 12.23 7.49 -7.37
CA ARG A 144 12.23 6.03 -7.19
C ARG A 144 11.47 5.27 -8.26
N ILE A 145 10.75 5.96 -9.15
CA ILE A 145 10.06 5.33 -10.28
C ILE A 145 11.12 4.80 -11.27
N ARG A 146 10.93 3.57 -11.70
CA ARG A 146 11.77 2.90 -12.70
C ARG A 146 10.90 2.27 -13.77
N PRO A 147 11.37 2.19 -15.03
CA PRO A 147 10.70 1.41 -16.06
C PRO A 147 10.46 -0.04 -15.61
N SER A 148 9.28 -0.58 -15.92
CA SER A 148 8.94 -1.95 -15.54
C SER A 148 9.92 -2.98 -16.11
N ALA A 149 10.47 -2.74 -17.29
CA ALA A 149 11.48 -3.60 -17.91
C ALA A 149 12.72 -3.79 -17.03
N LEU A 150 13.23 -2.73 -16.38
CA LEU A 150 14.37 -2.84 -15.45
C LEU A 150 14.05 -3.70 -14.23
N LEU A 151 12.81 -3.66 -13.75
CA LEU A 151 12.37 -4.48 -12.60
C LEU A 151 12.24 -5.94 -13.01
N VAL A 152 11.75 -6.21 -14.22
CA VAL A 152 11.71 -7.56 -14.79
C VAL A 152 13.12 -8.11 -14.93
N GLU A 153 14.03 -7.34 -15.54
CA GLU A 153 15.43 -7.75 -15.72
C GLU A 153 16.13 -8.00 -14.39
N LEU A 154 15.91 -7.18 -13.38
CA LEU A 154 16.41 -7.44 -12.02
C LEU A 154 15.92 -8.79 -11.50
N GLY A 155 14.66 -9.12 -11.68
CA GLY A 155 14.10 -10.40 -11.27
C GLY A 155 14.81 -11.57 -11.95
N PHE A 156 14.99 -11.50 -13.27
CA PHE A 156 15.73 -12.52 -14.03
C PHE A 156 17.20 -12.59 -13.64
N ALA A 157 17.87 -11.47 -13.42
CA ALA A 157 19.26 -11.43 -12.98
C ALA A 157 19.46 -12.16 -11.64
N LEU A 158 18.57 -11.94 -10.66
CA LEU A 158 18.59 -12.63 -9.39
C LEU A 158 18.36 -14.15 -9.55
N MET A 159 17.48 -14.57 -10.45
CA MET A 159 17.24 -15.99 -10.73
C MET A 159 18.44 -16.63 -11.43
N ARG A 160 19.09 -15.94 -12.36
CA ARG A 160 20.36 -16.39 -12.97
C ARG A 160 21.48 -16.49 -11.93
N GLU A 161 21.65 -15.49 -11.07
CA GLU A 161 22.64 -15.56 -9.97
C GLU A 161 22.39 -16.77 -9.06
N ALA A 162 21.12 -17.09 -8.79
CA ALA A 162 20.79 -18.27 -7.99
C ALA A 162 21.33 -19.58 -8.60
N THR A 163 21.40 -19.70 -9.93
CA THR A 163 21.92 -20.91 -10.60
C THR A 163 23.44 -21.04 -10.52
N THR A 164 24.18 -19.95 -10.29
CA THR A 164 25.65 -19.98 -10.20
C THR A 164 26.16 -20.30 -8.78
N LEU A 165 25.25 -20.29 -7.78
CA LEU A 165 25.65 -20.56 -6.39
C LEU A 165 25.94 -22.06 -6.17
N PRO A 166 27.02 -22.38 -5.45
CA PRO A 166 27.38 -23.78 -5.18
C PRO A 166 26.36 -24.45 -4.26
N MET A 167 26.26 -25.78 -4.31
CA MET A 167 25.30 -26.60 -3.57
C MET A 167 25.29 -26.30 -2.05
N ARG A 168 26.47 -26.04 -1.45
CA ARG A 168 26.55 -25.64 -0.04
C ARG A 168 25.79 -24.36 0.31
N ARG A 169 25.44 -23.54 -0.70
CA ARG A 169 24.65 -22.31 -0.57
C ARG A 169 23.22 -22.48 -1.09
N ARG A 170 22.70 -23.70 -1.21
CA ARG A 170 21.38 -24.00 -1.77
C ARG A 170 20.23 -23.19 -1.14
N ALA A 171 20.26 -22.96 0.18
CA ALA A 171 19.24 -22.15 0.87
C ALA A 171 19.28 -20.66 0.44
N ARG A 172 20.51 -20.13 0.21
CA ARG A 172 20.68 -18.78 -0.35
C ARG A 172 20.22 -18.72 -1.80
N ALA A 173 20.56 -19.73 -2.62
CA ALA A 173 20.10 -19.85 -3.99
C ALA A 173 18.56 -19.89 -4.07
N ALA A 174 17.92 -20.68 -3.21
CA ALA A 174 16.46 -20.78 -3.13
C ALA A 174 15.81 -19.45 -2.74
N THR A 175 16.37 -18.75 -1.77
CA THR A 175 15.90 -17.41 -1.37
C THR A 175 16.07 -16.41 -2.52
N LEU A 176 17.21 -16.45 -3.21
CA LEU A 176 17.53 -15.52 -4.30
C LEU A 176 16.59 -15.73 -5.50
N HIS A 177 16.37 -16.97 -5.90
CA HIS A 177 15.43 -17.33 -6.97
C HIS A 177 14.01 -16.91 -6.62
N ARG A 178 13.53 -17.20 -5.41
CA ARG A 178 12.22 -16.76 -4.91
C ARG A 178 12.06 -15.23 -4.99
N ASP A 179 13.05 -14.49 -4.48
CA ASP A 179 13.04 -13.03 -4.48
C ASP A 179 13.01 -12.49 -5.91
N GLY A 180 13.80 -13.08 -6.83
CA GLY A 180 13.83 -12.73 -8.25
C GLY A 180 12.48 -12.99 -8.92
N LEU A 181 11.90 -14.18 -8.72
CA LEU A 181 10.59 -14.57 -9.25
C LEU A 181 9.48 -13.62 -8.72
N THR A 182 9.54 -13.28 -7.43
CA THR A 182 8.59 -12.34 -6.80
C THR A 182 8.67 -10.95 -7.43
N ILE A 183 9.89 -10.43 -7.67
CA ILE A 183 10.11 -9.12 -8.28
C ILE A 183 9.63 -9.11 -9.73
N ALA A 184 10.00 -10.11 -10.54
CA ALA A 184 9.59 -10.22 -11.93
C ALA A 184 8.06 -10.35 -12.06
N LEU A 185 7.44 -11.20 -11.23
CA LEU A 185 5.99 -11.33 -11.19
C LEU A 185 5.31 -10.00 -10.86
N LEU A 186 5.80 -9.29 -9.85
CA LEU A 186 5.21 -8.04 -9.41
C LEU A 186 5.38 -6.92 -10.46
N ALA A 187 6.46 -6.95 -11.24
CA ALA A 187 6.69 -6.01 -12.35
C ALA A 187 5.75 -6.29 -13.54
N LEU A 188 5.51 -7.57 -13.87
CA LEU A 188 4.62 -7.97 -14.96
C LEU A 188 3.14 -7.99 -14.56
N ARG A 189 2.84 -8.24 -13.29
CA ARG A 189 1.48 -8.26 -12.70
C ARG A 189 1.47 -7.43 -11.42
N PRO A 190 1.31 -6.12 -11.51
CA PRO A 190 1.44 -5.18 -10.38
C PRO A 190 0.27 -5.29 -9.39
N MET A 191 0.15 -6.45 -8.76
CA MET A 191 -0.87 -6.73 -7.76
C MET A 191 -0.58 -6.10 -6.39
N ARG A 192 -1.57 -6.04 -5.51
CA ARG A 192 -1.37 -5.59 -4.13
C ARG A 192 -0.53 -6.60 -3.36
N LEU A 193 0.31 -6.11 -2.45
CA LEU A 193 1.21 -6.98 -1.68
C LEU A 193 0.46 -8.12 -0.97
N ARG A 194 -0.69 -7.83 -0.34
CA ARG A 194 -1.53 -8.88 0.29
C ARG A 194 -1.93 -9.98 -0.70
N ASN A 195 -2.30 -9.61 -1.93
CA ASN A 195 -2.68 -10.57 -2.96
C ASN A 195 -1.48 -11.42 -3.40
N LEU A 196 -0.31 -10.79 -3.56
CA LEU A 196 0.93 -11.49 -3.87
C LEU A 196 1.32 -12.49 -2.78
N THR A 197 1.28 -12.06 -1.51
CA THR A 197 1.66 -12.90 -0.37
C THR A 197 0.67 -14.01 -0.08
N GLY A 198 -0.61 -13.80 -0.42
CA GLY A 198 -1.69 -14.77 -0.27
C GLY A 198 -1.80 -15.79 -1.41
N LEU A 199 -0.81 -15.86 -2.32
CA LEU A 199 -0.83 -16.89 -3.36
C LEU A 199 -0.62 -18.30 -2.77
N GLU A 200 -1.56 -19.21 -3.06
CA GLU A 200 -1.57 -20.58 -2.58
C GLU A 200 -1.73 -21.57 -3.75
N LEU A 201 -0.91 -22.60 -3.73
CA LEU A 201 -0.94 -23.68 -4.71
C LEU A 201 -2.24 -24.47 -4.62
N GLY A 202 -2.88 -24.69 -5.77
CA GLY A 202 -4.15 -25.41 -5.89
C GLY A 202 -5.38 -24.57 -5.53
N ARG A 203 -5.23 -23.36 -4.99
CA ARG A 203 -6.35 -22.45 -4.67
C ARG A 203 -6.27 -21.17 -5.50
N THR A 204 -5.38 -20.23 -5.12
CA THR A 204 -5.27 -18.94 -5.82
C THR A 204 -4.24 -18.97 -6.93
N LEU A 205 -3.36 -19.96 -6.96
CA LEU A 205 -2.49 -20.29 -8.09
C LEU A 205 -2.73 -21.74 -8.49
N HIS A 206 -3.29 -21.97 -9.65
CA HIS A 206 -3.68 -23.29 -10.13
C HIS A 206 -3.44 -23.47 -11.65
N ARG A 207 -3.51 -24.69 -12.13
CA ARG A 207 -3.49 -25.00 -13.56
C ARG A 207 -4.89 -24.76 -14.14
N GLY A 208 -4.99 -23.91 -15.15
CA GLY A 208 -6.16 -23.73 -15.98
C GLY A 208 -5.95 -24.34 -17.39
N PRO A 209 -6.94 -24.22 -18.29
CA PRO A 209 -6.86 -24.77 -19.65
C PRO A 209 -5.68 -24.23 -20.47
N THR A 210 -5.32 -22.96 -20.27
CA THR A 210 -4.27 -22.27 -21.03
C THR A 210 -2.93 -22.16 -20.26
N GLY A 211 -2.79 -22.83 -19.12
CA GLY A 211 -1.60 -22.80 -18.29
C GLY A 211 -1.86 -22.37 -16.85
N TRP A 212 -0.87 -21.80 -16.19
CA TRP A 212 -1.03 -21.33 -14.82
C TRP A 212 -1.88 -20.07 -14.73
N CYS A 213 -2.86 -20.07 -13.80
CA CYS A 213 -3.76 -18.95 -13.53
C CYS A 213 -3.68 -18.49 -12.07
N ILE A 214 -3.85 -17.20 -11.88
CA ILE A 214 -4.03 -16.57 -10.57
C ILE A 214 -5.50 -16.16 -10.47
N THR A 215 -6.23 -16.73 -9.51
CA THR A 215 -7.63 -16.41 -9.23
C THR A 215 -7.75 -16.01 -7.76
N ILE A 216 -8.14 -14.76 -7.49
CA ILE A 216 -8.32 -14.25 -6.13
C ILE A 216 -9.78 -13.87 -5.97
N PRO A 217 -10.52 -14.49 -5.03
CA PRO A 217 -11.92 -14.21 -4.77
C PRO A 217 -12.19 -12.74 -4.43
N ALA A 218 -13.40 -12.26 -4.68
CA ALA A 218 -13.79 -10.86 -4.51
C ALA A 218 -13.68 -10.38 -3.05
N ASP A 219 -14.04 -11.23 -2.11
CA ASP A 219 -13.98 -10.98 -0.65
C ASP A 219 -12.54 -10.83 -0.13
N GLU A 220 -11.58 -11.49 -0.77
CA GLU A 220 -10.15 -11.37 -0.46
C GLU A 220 -9.51 -10.10 -1.07
N THR A 221 -10.17 -9.44 -2.01
CA THR A 221 -9.63 -8.21 -2.63
C THR A 221 -10.11 -6.95 -1.91
N LYS A 222 -9.29 -5.90 -1.95
CA LYS A 222 -9.66 -4.59 -1.37
C LYS A 222 -10.86 -3.95 -2.07
N THR A 223 -11.10 -4.28 -3.33
CA THR A 223 -12.11 -3.64 -4.18
C THR A 223 -13.36 -4.46 -4.35
N HIS A 224 -13.49 -5.60 -3.65
CA HIS A 224 -14.59 -6.57 -3.80
C HIS A 224 -14.83 -6.99 -5.27
N ARG A 225 -13.76 -7.06 -6.07
CA ARG A 225 -13.78 -7.60 -7.43
C ARG A 225 -12.82 -8.76 -7.49
N ALA A 226 -13.28 -9.90 -8.00
CA ALA A 226 -12.40 -11.02 -8.24
C ALA A 226 -11.26 -10.63 -9.20
N ILE A 227 -10.10 -11.23 -9.03
CA ILE A 227 -8.97 -11.10 -9.95
C ILE A 227 -8.76 -12.45 -10.58
N GLU A 228 -8.81 -12.50 -11.90
CA GLU A 228 -8.49 -13.68 -12.69
C GLU A 228 -7.53 -13.27 -13.79
N VAL A 229 -6.30 -13.75 -13.73
CA VAL A 229 -5.25 -13.41 -14.69
C VAL A 229 -4.33 -14.60 -14.92
N GLY A 230 -3.87 -14.78 -16.16
CA GLY A 230 -2.85 -15.77 -16.48
C GLY A 230 -1.51 -15.44 -15.80
N TRP A 231 -0.79 -16.48 -15.38
CA TRP A 231 0.62 -16.34 -15.02
C TRP A 231 1.42 -15.87 -16.23
N PRO A 232 2.38 -14.94 -16.07
CA PRO A 232 3.17 -14.47 -17.21
C PRO A 232 3.88 -15.63 -17.92
N PRO A 233 3.73 -15.79 -19.24
CA PRO A 233 4.38 -16.88 -19.97
C PRO A 233 5.89 -16.92 -19.79
N SER A 234 6.55 -15.76 -19.74
CA SER A 234 7.99 -15.62 -19.52
C SER A 234 8.47 -16.10 -18.15
N LEU A 235 7.58 -16.34 -17.18
CA LEU A 235 7.89 -16.81 -15.85
C LEU A 235 7.46 -18.26 -15.58
N VAL A 236 6.97 -18.99 -16.57
CA VAL A 236 6.49 -20.39 -16.41
C VAL A 236 7.64 -21.30 -16.00
N ASP A 237 8.76 -21.24 -16.70
CA ASP A 237 9.94 -22.05 -16.39
C ASP A 237 10.55 -21.69 -15.04
N ALA A 238 10.61 -20.40 -14.73
CA ALA A 238 11.09 -19.93 -13.43
C ALA A 238 10.19 -20.41 -12.28
N LEU A 239 8.87 -20.44 -12.46
CA LEU A 239 7.94 -21.03 -11.50
C LEU A 239 8.17 -22.55 -11.36
N ALA A 240 8.33 -23.26 -12.46
CA ALA A 240 8.58 -24.73 -12.44
C ALA A 240 9.87 -25.04 -11.68
N ILE A 241 10.96 -24.31 -11.95
CA ILE A 241 12.23 -24.43 -11.24
C ILE A 241 12.07 -24.10 -9.74
N TYR A 242 11.34 -23.04 -9.43
CA TYR A 242 11.07 -22.68 -8.04
C TYR A 242 10.35 -23.82 -7.31
N LEU A 243 9.27 -24.34 -7.89
CA LEU A 243 8.46 -25.39 -7.27
C LEU A 243 9.22 -26.72 -7.12
N ALA A 244 10.02 -27.09 -8.12
CA ALA A 244 10.73 -28.37 -8.14
C ALA A 244 12.03 -28.36 -7.35
N ARG A 245 12.79 -27.26 -7.34
CA ARG A 245 14.15 -27.24 -6.79
C ARG A 245 14.30 -26.34 -5.57
N HIS A 246 13.75 -25.15 -5.59
CA HIS A 246 14.03 -24.13 -4.58
C HIS A 246 13.04 -24.14 -3.42
N ARG A 247 11.75 -24.31 -3.71
CA ARG A 247 10.72 -24.35 -2.68
C ARG A 247 10.88 -25.53 -1.70
N PRO A 248 11.22 -26.76 -2.13
CA PRO A 248 11.53 -27.86 -1.21
C PRO A 248 12.70 -27.59 -0.27
N VAL A 249 13.73 -26.90 -0.77
CA VAL A 249 14.87 -26.48 0.08
C VAL A 249 14.43 -25.53 1.18
N LEU A 250 13.52 -24.58 0.88
CA LEU A 250 12.99 -23.63 1.86
C LEU A 250 12.01 -24.29 2.84
N LEU A 251 11.31 -25.33 2.42
CA LEU A 251 10.36 -26.08 3.26
C LEU A 251 11.04 -26.91 4.36
N HIS A 252 12.30 -27.30 4.20
CA HIS A 252 13.02 -28.17 5.15
C HIS A 252 12.26 -29.45 5.52
N GLY A 253 11.51 -30.04 4.57
CA GLY A 253 10.66 -31.20 4.82
C GLY A 253 9.26 -30.87 5.36
N GLY A 254 8.98 -29.60 5.69
CA GLY A 254 7.65 -29.15 6.10
C GLY A 254 6.67 -29.05 4.91
N SER A 255 5.41 -28.74 5.22
CA SER A 255 4.34 -28.60 4.24
C SER A 255 3.57 -27.30 4.45
N THR A 256 3.27 -26.61 3.36
CA THR A 256 2.34 -25.46 3.31
C THR A 256 1.78 -25.31 1.90
N LYS A 257 0.55 -24.82 1.76
CA LYS A 257 0.00 -24.45 0.44
C LYS A 257 0.53 -23.09 -0.06
N ALA A 258 1.11 -22.26 0.80
CA ALA A 258 1.63 -20.96 0.39
C ALA A 258 2.66 -21.10 -0.74
N LEU A 259 2.53 -20.28 -1.79
CA LEU A 259 3.52 -20.23 -2.87
C LEU A 259 4.87 -19.78 -2.32
N TRP A 260 4.89 -18.68 -1.56
CA TRP A 260 6.09 -18.07 -1.04
C TRP A 260 6.46 -18.63 0.32
N VAL A 261 7.59 -19.34 0.38
CA VAL A 261 8.10 -19.98 1.59
C VAL A 261 9.32 -19.22 2.11
N GLY A 262 9.37 -19.02 3.42
CA GLY A 262 10.52 -18.44 4.12
C GLY A 262 11.62 -19.48 4.42
N SER A 263 12.79 -19.00 4.83
CA SER A 263 13.91 -19.88 5.25
C SER A 263 13.60 -20.67 6.53
N SER A 264 12.49 -20.40 7.20
CA SER A 264 12.02 -21.17 8.37
C SER A 264 11.02 -22.28 8.02
N GLY A 265 10.77 -22.55 6.74
CA GLY A 265 9.82 -23.57 6.28
C GLY A 265 8.33 -23.12 6.29
N HIS A 266 8.04 -21.93 6.76
CA HIS A 266 6.68 -21.40 6.85
C HIS A 266 6.34 -20.44 5.71
N ALA A 267 5.04 -20.16 5.54
CA ALA A 267 4.57 -19.12 4.64
C ALA A 267 5.29 -17.79 4.93
N LEU A 268 5.73 -17.13 3.87
CA LEU A 268 6.50 -15.88 4.01
C LEU A 268 5.57 -14.72 4.36
N ALA A 269 5.80 -14.07 5.47
CA ALA A 269 5.01 -12.96 5.94
C ALA A 269 5.11 -11.72 5.01
N GLU A 270 4.04 -10.94 4.94
CA GLU A 270 3.92 -9.75 4.09
C GLU A 270 5.08 -8.75 4.29
N HIS A 271 5.47 -8.51 5.55
CA HIS A 271 6.58 -7.60 5.86
C HIS A 271 7.93 -8.13 5.36
N THR A 272 8.15 -9.45 5.39
CA THR A 272 9.39 -10.08 4.96
C THR A 272 9.55 -10.00 3.43
N ILE A 273 8.49 -10.30 2.66
CA ILE A 273 8.48 -10.10 1.20
C ILE A 273 8.75 -8.62 0.87
N ARG A 274 8.07 -7.71 1.55
CA ARG A 274 8.29 -6.28 1.36
C ARG A 274 9.74 -5.87 1.60
N GLN A 275 10.36 -6.33 2.68
CA GLN A 275 11.75 -6.02 3.01
C GLN A 275 12.73 -6.66 2.02
N ALA A 276 12.46 -7.89 1.55
CA ALA A 276 13.27 -8.54 0.54
C ALA A 276 13.29 -7.72 -0.76
N ILE A 277 12.13 -7.33 -1.28
CA ILE A 277 12.01 -6.50 -2.48
C ILE A 277 12.76 -5.17 -2.32
N ILE A 278 12.57 -4.47 -1.20
CA ILE A 278 13.24 -3.19 -0.93
C ILE A 278 14.77 -3.36 -0.92
N ARG A 279 15.29 -4.39 -0.26
CA ARG A 279 16.74 -4.64 -0.20
C ARG A 279 17.33 -4.98 -1.58
N ARG A 280 16.64 -5.84 -2.37
CA ARG A 280 17.09 -6.22 -3.71
C ARG A 280 17.11 -5.03 -4.66
N THR A 281 16.05 -4.23 -4.66
CA THR A 281 15.98 -3.04 -5.51
C THR A 281 16.98 -1.97 -5.08
N GLN A 282 17.18 -1.76 -3.78
CA GLN A 282 18.21 -0.84 -3.28
C GLN A 282 19.62 -1.27 -3.71
N ALA A 283 19.93 -2.56 -3.58
CA ALA A 283 21.26 -3.08 -3.92
C ALA A 283 21.55 -2.99 -5.43
N ALA A 284 20.57 -3.28 -6.28
CA ALA A 284 20.77 -3.35 -7.73
C ALA A 284 20.54 -2.01 -8.45
N LEU A 285 19.61 -1.18 -7.98
CA LEU A 285 19.16 0.03 -8.66
C LEU A 285 19.52 1.32 -7.91
N GLY A 286 20.17 1.22 -6.76
CA GLY A 286 20.52 2.36 -5.91
C GLY A 286 19.33 3.02 -5.19
N VAL A 287 18.10 2.50 -5.36
CA VAL A 287 16.88 3.07 -4.78
C VAL A 287 15.96 2.01 -4.19
N PRO A 288 15.34 2.28 -3.01
CA PRO A 288 14.44 1.33 -2.36
C PRO A 288 13.05 1.39 -3.01
N ILE A 289 12.69 0.40 -3.80
CA ILE A 289 11.37 0.31 -4.43
C ILE A 289 10.52 -0.65 -3.60
N ASN A 290 9.48 -0.14 -2.95
CA ASN A 290 8.54 -0.99 -2.22
C ASN A 290 7.48 -1.56 -3.17
N PRO A 291 6.78 -2.67 -2.81
CA PRO A 291 5.79 -3.32 -3.68
C PRO A 291 4.70 -2.39 -4.21
N HIS A 292 4.30 -1.38 -3.45
CA HIS A 292 3.29 -0.43 -3.92
C HIS A 292 3.80 0.46 -5.07
N LEU A 293 5.09 0.79 -5.07
CA LEU A 293 5.71 1.56 -6.15
C LEU A 293 5.77 0.80 -7.48
N PHE A 294 5.77 -0.54 -7.49
CA PHE A 294 5.66 -1.31 -8.73
C PHE A 294 4.40 -0.95 -9.53
N ARG A 295 3.31 -0.61 -8.84
CA ARG A 295 2.08 -0.15 -9.47
C ARG A 295 2.23 1.24 -10.08
N ASP A 296 2.95 2.13 -9.39
CA ASP A 296 3.28 3.45 -9.91
C ASP A 296 4.26 3.32 -11.10
N CYS A 297 5.27 2.42 -11.02
CA CYS A 297 6.19 2.11 -12.13
C CYS A 297 5.43 1.58 -13.36
N ALA A 298 4.54 0.61 -13.17
CA ALA A 298 3.74 0.05 -14.26
C ALA A 298 2.81 1.10 -14.90
N ALA A 299 2.15 1.93 -14.09
CA ALA A 299 1.31 3.02 -14.60
C ALA A 299 2.12 4.04 -15.42
N THR A 300 3.31 4.40 -14.94
CA THR A 300 4.19 5.34 -15.63
C THR A 300 4.76 4.72 -16.91
N THR A 301 5.22 3.46 -16.88
CA THR A 301 5.70 2.75 -18.06
C THR A 301 4.63 2.69 -19.15
N LEU A 302 3.40 2.27 -18.79
CA LEU A 302 2.29 2.18 -19.74
C LEU A 302 1.92 3.57 -20.31
N ALA A 303 1.92 4.61 -19.48
CA ALA A 303 1.63 5.96 -19.92
C ALA A 303 2.69 6.53 -20.91
N ILE A 304 3.93 6.06 -20.82
CA ILE A 304 5.03 6.48 -21.72
C ILE A 304 5.03 5.65 -22.99
N GLU A 305 4.88 4.33 -22.88
CA GLU A 305 5.06 3.38 -23.99
C GLU A 305 3.78 3.19 -24.80
N ASP A 306 2.60 3.28 -24.17
CA ASP A 306 1.31 3.13 -24.81
C ASP A 306 0.29 4.19 -24.34
N PRO A 307 0.49 5.46 -24.72
CA PRO A 307 -0.37 6.57 -24.31
C PRO A 307 -1.83 6.42 -24.75
N ALA A 308 -2.09 5.71 -25.86
CA ALA A 308 -3.45 5.50 -26.40
C ALA A 308 -4.30 4.62 -25.49
N HIS A 309 -3.69 3.68 -24.78
CA HIS A 309 -4.39 2.70 -23.95
C HIS A 309 -4.19 2.92 -22.42
N VAL A 310 -3.84 4.13 -22.01
CA VAL A 310 -3.68 4.48 -20.57
C VAL A 310 -4.94 4.18 -19.74
N GLY A 311 -6.13 4.23 -20.36
CA GLY A 311 -7.37 3.78 -19.72
C GLY A 311 -7.32 2.31 -19.25
N ALA A 312 -6.64 1.43 -19.98
CA ALA A 312 -6.43 0.05 -19.60
C ALA A 312 -5.54 -0.11 -18.35
N ALA A 313 -4.66 0.87 -18.07
CA ALA A 313 -3.86 0.87 -16.84
C ALA A 313 -4.73 0.86 -15.59
N ALA A 314 -5.86 1.58 -15.59
CA ALA A 314 -6.79 1.58 -14.46
C ALA A 314 -7.34 0.16 -14.20
N THR A 315 -7.65 -0.59 -15.25
CA THR A 315 -8.14 -1.97 -15.17
C THR A 315 -7.05 -2.93 -14.69
N ILE A 316 -5.86 -2.89 -15.31
CA ILE A 316 -4.71 -3.73 -14.94
C ILE A 316 -4.29 -3.49 -13.49
N LEU A 317 -4.34 -2.22 -13.05
CA LEU A 317 -3.99 -1.82 -11.69
C LEU A 317 -5.16 -2.00 -10.71
N GLY A 318 -6.38 -2.29 -11.17
CA GLY A 318 -7.58 -2.35 -10.33
C GLY A 318 -7.79 -1.06 -9.54
N HIS A 319 -7.60 0.09 -10.19
CA HIS A 319 -7.89 1.40 -9.58
C HIS A 319 -9.41 1.63 -9.63
N THR A 320 -10.00 1.96 -8.49
CA THR A 320 -11.40 2.35 -8.39
C THR A 320 -11.63 3.81 -8.81
N SER A 321 -10.55 4.59 -8.99
CA SER A 321 -10.59 5.99 -9.40
C SER A 321 -9.60 6.23 -10.54
N SER A 322 -10.08 6.80 -11.62
CA SER A 322 -9.28 7.25 -12.77
C SER A 322 -8.30 8.37 -12.40
N ARG A 323 -8.54 9.09 -11.31
CA ARG A 323 -7.75 10.25 -10.87
C ARG A 323 -6.27 9.93 -10.65
N THR A 324 -5.95 8.77 -10.09
CA THR A 324 -4.57 8.34 -9.86
C THR A 324 -3.89 7.99 -11.19
N THR A 325 -4.58 7.27 -12.06
CA THR A 325 -4.09 6.93 -13.41
C THR A 325 -3.90 8.18 -14.25
N HIS A 326 -4.84 9.12 -14.19
CA HIS A 326 -4.78 10.40 -14.91
C HIS A 326 -3.61 11.29 -14.47
N LYS A 327 -3.27 11.29 -13.17
CA LYS A 327 -2.08 12.00 -12.66
C LYS A 327 -0.79 11.47 -13.27
N HIS A 328 -0.62 10.16 -13.34
CA HIS A 328 0.56 9.53 -13.98
C HIS A 328 0.57 9.78 -15.49
N TYR A 329 -0.61 9.80 -16.14
CA TYR A 329 -0.76 10.13 -17.55
C TYR A 329 -0.33 11.58 -17.87
N ILE A 330 -0.82 12.57 -17.12
CA ILE A 330 -0.45 13.97 -17.31
C ILE A 330 1.07 14.13 -17.13
N GLN A 331 1.64 13.52 -16.10
CA GLN A 331 3.07 13.61 -15.81
C GLN A 331 3.92 12.94 -16.91
N ALA A 332 3.52 11.76 -17.37
CA ALA A 332 4.19 11.06 -18.47
C ALA A 332 4.08 11.82 -19.80
N ASN A 333 2.91 12.37 -20.12
CA ASN A 333 2.72 13.20 -21.31
C ASN A 333 3.55 14.48 -21.26
N THR A 334 3.66 15.14 -20.12
CA THR A 334 4.49 16.33 -19.95
C THR A 334 5.96 16.00 -20.21
N LEU A 335 6.47 14.90 -19.67
CA LEU A 335 7.84 14.43 -19.91
C LEU A 335 8.07 14.02 -21.37
N ALA A 336 7.14 13.30 -21.98
CA ALA A 336 7.22 12.90 -23.38
C ALA A 336 7.12 14.10 -24.32
N ALA A 337 6.25 15.06 -24.05
CA ALA A 337 6.13 16.30 -24.81
C ALA A 337 7.41 17.16 -24.69
N SER A 338 8.00 17.26 -23.50
CA SER A 338 9.25 17.97 -23.27
C SER A 338 10.41 17.32 -24.02
N ARG A 339 10.53 15.99 -24.03
CA ARG A 339 11.54 15.26 -24.81
C ARG A 339 11.35 15.47 -26.31
N ARG A 340 10.13 15.31 -26.83
CA ARG A 340 9.83 15.56 -28.26
C ARG A 340 10.16 16.99 -28.68
N HIS A 341 9.86 17.97 -27.83
CA HIS A 341 10.18 19.36 -28.05
C HIS A 341 11.70 19.54 -28.12
N LEU A 342 12.45 19.00 -27.17
CA LEU A 342 13.91 19.06 -27.15
C LEU A 342 14.50 18.41 -28.40
N ASP A 343 14.04 17.22 -28.78
CA ASP A 343 14.50 16.52 -29.98
C ASP A 343 14.22 17.34 -31.27
N ALA A 344 13.02 17.89 -31.37
CA ALA A 344 12.64 18.75 -32.50
C ALA A 344 13.53 20.02 -32.61
N VAL A 345 13.82 20.64 -31.48
CA VAL A 345 14.74 21.81 -31.42
C VAL A 345 16.15 21.41 -31.80
N MET A 346 16.65 20.28 -31.32
CA MET A 346 18.01 19.80 -31.62
C MET A 346 18.16 19.38 -33.10
N VAL A 347 17.14 18.76 -33.70
CA VAL A 347 17.10 18.45 -35.15
C VAL A 347 17.13 19.72 -35.97
N ARG A 348 16.33 20.74 -35.64
CA ARG A 348 16.35 22.03 -36.33
C ARG A 348 17.71 22.74 -36.22
N ARG A 349 18.30 22.72 -35.02
CA ARG A 349 19.64 23.30 -34.79
C ARG A 349 20.71 22.63 -35.66
N ARG A 350 20.70 21.28 -35.75
CA ARG A 350 21.64 20.53 -36.63
C ARG A 350 21.45 20.85 -38.10
N ARG A 351 20.19 21.01 -38.55
CA ARG A 351 19.90 21.42 -39.94
C ARG A 351 20.41 22.85 -40.23
N ALA A 352 20.15 23.79 -39.33
CA ALA A 352 20.62 25.17 -39.48
C ALA A 352 22.15 25.30 -39.45
N ALA A 353 22.85 24.43 -38.70
CA ALA A 353 24.31 24.39 -38.72
C ALA A 353 24.89 23.86 -40.03
N LYS A 354 24.20 22.87 -40.68
CA LYS A 354 24.61 22.35 -42.01
C LYS A 354 24.36 23.28 -43.17
N HIS A 355 23.50 24.29 -43.03
CA HIS A 355 23.28 25.31 -44.08
C HIS A 355 24.19 26.55 -43.94
N ARG A 356 25.03 26.59 -42.89
CA ARG A 356 25.99 27.68 -42.64
C ARG A 356 27.46 27.29 -42.93
N SER A 357 27.70 26.04 -43.24
CA SER A 357 28.96 25.47 -43.71
C SER A 357 28.85 25.15 -45.21
#